data_69bf5b6f5d588f3f4a9b938d74c2d30e
#
_entry.id   69bf5b6f5d588f3f4a9b938d74c2d30e
#
_cell.length_a   1.000
_cell.length_b   1.000
_cell.length_c   1.000
_cell.angle_alpha   90.00
_cell.angle_beta   90.00
_cell.angle_gamma   90.00
#
_symmetry.space_group_name_H-M   'P 1'
#
loop_
_entity.id
_entity.type
_entity.pdbx_description
1 polymer ?
#
loop_
_entity_poly.entity_id
_entity_poly.type
_entity_poly.pdbx_seq_one_letter_code
_entity_poly.pdbx_strand_id
1 'polypeptide(L)'
;MITPVLPYARILFVGPDLTDGSFAELFRQRLAELRGATALADIVDTSEGYASLWQRVAEGDRPLLVIDLEPQSSSPHLDWLRSQLSQQSNPQQLFVASAIGQAEGLPIDVACALIERPELHLPCVGVAAIAEHHAWSCIPQHRYRVLLCNGPRCTRRGALDLWKTLHLHRKAVGKLECDGGVHITRTQCQFPCDQGPTLSVYPPGAWYQVRSEADLQQIIDQQLLGHQPVPELFLRPLD
;
A
#
# COMPACT_ATOMS: atom_id res chain seq x y z
N MET A 1 -19.53 -25.28 -22.90
CA MET A 1 -18.38 -24.90 -22.08
C MET A 1 -18.72 -25.36 -20.66
N ILE A 2 -17.92 -26.25 -20.10
CA ILE A 2 -18.07 -26.69 -18.71
C ILE A 2 -17.49 -25.56 -17.86
N THR A 3 -18.34 -24.86 -17.12
CA THR A 3 -17.86 -23.87 -16.14
C THR A 3 -16.99 -24.63 -15.14
N PRO A 4 -15.71 -24.25 -14.94
CA PRO A 4 -14.89 -24.94 -13.98
C PRO A 4 -15.56 -24.80 -12.59
N VAL A 5 -15.72 -25.91 -11.91
CA VAL A 5 -16.20 -25.90 -10.53
C VAL A 5 -15.09 -25.25 -9.71
N LEU A 6 -15.33 -24.04 -9.24
CA LEU A 6 -14.37 -23.32 -8.39
C LEU A 6 -14.17 -24.12 -7.09
N PRO A 7 -12.94 -24.29 -6.63
CA PRO A 7 -12.64 -25.06 -5.41
C PRO A 7 -13.10 -24.36 -4.13
N TYR A 8 -13.71 -23.19 -4.25
CA TYR A 8 -14.14 -22.35 -3.12
C TYR A 8 -15.65 -22.31 -3.00
N ALA A 9 -16.15 -22.52 -1.79
CA ALA A 9 -17.56 -22.35 -1.46
C ALA A 9 -17.97 -20.88 -1.50
N ARG A 10 -17.04 -19.97 -1.15
CA ARG A 10 -17.25 -18.52 -1.16
C ARG A 10 -16.01 -17.75 -1.64
N ILE A 11 -16.28 -16.57 -2.20
CA ILE A 11 -15.25 -15.61 -2.62
C ILE A 11 -15.66 -14.25 -2.05
N LEU A 12 -14.75 -13.55 -1.38
CA LEU A 12 -14.96 -12.19 -0.90
C LEU A 12 -14.05 -11.22 -1.66
N PHE A 13 -14.63 -10.16 -2.20
CA PHE A 13 -13.91 -9.01 -2.77
C PHE A 13 -13.76 -7.96 -1.69
N VAL A 14 -12.54 -7.63 -1.33
CA VAL A 14 -12.23 -6.85 -0.13
C VAL A 14 -11.37 -5.65 -0.48
N GLY A 15 -11.80 -4.46 -0.12
CA GLY A 15 -11.04 -3.24 -0.36
C GLY A 15 -11.82 -2.00 0.08
N PRO A 16 -11.17 -0.84 0.11
CA PRO A 16 -11.83 0.42 0.44
C PRO A 16 -12.69 0.91 -0.72
N ASP A 17 -13.71 1.71 -0.40
CA ASP A 17 -14.60 2.41 -1.34
C ASP A 17 -15.33 1.49 -2.35
N LEU A 18 -15.53 0.20 -1.99
CA LEU A 18 -16.20 -0.76 -2.87
C LEU A 18 -17.73 -0.64 -2.84
N THR A 19 -18.30 0.05 -1.84
CA THR A 19 -19.76 0.18 -1.69
C THR A 19 -20.24 1.60 -1.96
N ASP A 20 -19.39 2.60 -1.86
CA ASP A 20 -19.74 4.01 -1.98
C ASP A 20 -18.89 4.73 -3.04
N GLY A 21 -19.44 5.84 -3.56
CA GLY A 21 -18.78 6.68 -4.55
C GLY A 21 -18.92 6.21 -6.00
N SER A 22 -18.34 6.98 -6.92
CA SER A 22 -18.49 6.77 -8.37
C SER A 22 -17.78 5.51 -8.88
N PHE A 23 -16.70 5.08 -8.23
CA PHE A 23 -16.01 3.85 -8.58
C PHE A 23 -16.83 2.61 -8.18
N ALA A 24 -17.51 2.65 -7.04
CA ALA A 24 -18.33 1.55 -6.54
C ALA A 24 -19.45 1.15 -7.52
N GLU A 25 -20.03 2.12 -8.24
CA GLU A 25 -21.08 1.83 -9.23
C GLU A 25 -20.52 1.04 -10.41
N LEU A 26 -19.39 1.48 -10.98
CA LEU A 26 -18.71 0.76 -12.07
C LEU A 26 -18.25 -0.63 -11.62
N PHE A 27 -17.72 -0.73 -10.40
CA PHE A 27 -17.30 -2.00 -9.82
C PHE A 27 -18.47 -2.97 -9.70
N ARG A 28 -19.61 -2.55 -9.13
CA ARG A 28 -20.82 -3.36 -8.99
C ARG A 28 -21.39 -3.79 -10.33
N GLN A 29 -21.51 -2.85 -11.27
CA GLN A 29 -21.98 -3.16 -12.61
C GLN A 29 -21.10 -4.24 -13.25
N ARG A 30 -19.78 -4.06 -13.26
CA ARG A 30 -18.85 -4.98 -13.90
C ARG A 30 -18.79 -6.34 -13.20
N LEU A 31 -18.87 -6.36 -11.87
CA LEU A 31 -18.96 -7.61 -11.10
C LEU A 31 -20.24 -8.39 -11.45
N ALA A 32 -21.38 -7.70 -11.56
CA ALA A 32 -22.64 -8.32 -11.94
C ALA A 32 -22.61 -8.89 -13.38
N GLU A 33 -21.96 -8.19 -14.31
CA GLU A 33 -21.76 -8.67 -15.69
C GLU A 33 -20.89 -9.93 -15.74
N LEU A 34 -19.81 -9.98 -14.96
CA LEU A 34 -18.83 -11.08 -14.99
C LEU A 34 -19.28 -12.31 -14.19
N ARG A 35 -19.97 -12.10 -13.06
CA ARG A 35 -20.27 -13.17 -12.10
C ARG A 35 -21.74 -13.27 -11.68
N GLY A 36 -22.59 -12.38 -12.17
CA GLY A 36 -24.00 -12.32 -11.81
C GLY A 36 -24.26 -11.45 -10.55
N ALA A 37 -25.53 -11.06 -10.40
CA ALA A 37 -25.94 -10.13 -9.34
C ALA A 37 -25.75 -10.68 -7.91
N THR A 38 -25.71 -12.01 -7.74
CA THR A 38 -25.48 -12.64 -6.42
C THR A 38 -24.09 -12.35 -5.88
N ALA A 39 -23.09 -12.13 -6.74
CA ALA A 39 -21.73 -11.81 -6.33
C ALA A 39 -21.62 -10.44 -5.64
N LEU A 40 -22.63 -9.58 -5.77
CA LEU A 40 -22.67 -8.28 -5.06
C LEU A 40 -22.75 -8.45 -3.53
N ALA A 41 -23.27 -9.58 -3.05
CA ALA A 41 -23.29 -9.91 -1.63
C ALA A 41 -21.91 -10.29 -1.06
N ASP A 42 -20.94 -10.57 -1.94
CA ASP A 42 -19.58 -10.95 -1.55
C ASP A 42 -18.61 -9.74 -1.49
N ILE A 43 -19.12 -8.53 -1.64
CA ILE A 43 -18.33 -7.31 -1.49
C ILE A 43 -18.20 -6.97 0.00
N VAL A 44 -16.97 -6.70 0.43
CA VAL A 44 -16.64 -6.24 1.78
C VAL A 44 -15.85 -4.94 1.69
N ASP A 45 -16.49 -3.85 2.06
CA ASP A 45 -15.86 -2.55 2.13
C ASP A 45 -15.02 -2.43 3.40
N THR A 46 -13.79 -1.95 3.27
CA THR A 46 -12.84 -1.79 4.38
C THR A 46 -12.48 -0.33 4.66
N SER A 47 -13.21 0.64 4.11
CA SER A 47 -12.97 2.07 4.33
C SER A 47 -13.01 2.46 5.81
N GLU A 48 -13.87 1.82 6.60
CA GLU A 48 -13.98 2.00 8.05
C GLU A 48 -13.19 0.95 8.85
N GLY A 49 -12.37 0.13 8.19
CA GLY A 49 -11.56 -0.92 8.81
C GLY A 49 -12.05 -2.34 8.50
N TYR A 50 -11.42 -3.32 9.13
CA TYR A 50 -11.56 -4.73 8.78
C TYR A 50 -12.61 -5.51 9.59
N ALA A 51 -13.37 -4.85 10.50
CA ALA A 51 -14.36 -5.54 11.35
C ALA A 51 -15.38 -6.33 10.53
N SER A 52 -15.90 -5.73 9.46
CA SER A 52 -16.85 -6.37 8.54
C SER A 52 -16.27 -7.61 7.87
N LEU A 53 -14.98 -7.57 7.49
CA LEU A 53 -14.30 -8.73 6.93
C LEU A 53 -14.21 -9.87 7.94
N TRP A 54 -13.80 -9.59 9.17
CA TRP A 54 -13.67 -10.62 10.20
C TRP A 54 -14.99 -11.29 10.50
N GLN A 55 -16.08 -10.52 10.59
CA GLN A 55 -17.43 -11.05 10.74
C GLN A 55 -17.81 -11.97 9.55
N ARG A 56 -17.64 -11.50 8.31
CA ARG A 56 -17.95 -12.29 7.11
C ARG A 56 -17.13 -13.57 6.99
N VAL A 57 -15.88 -13.52 7.44
CA VAL A 57 -15.00 -14.69 7.48
C VAL A 57 -15.45 -15.68 8.55
N ALA A 58 -15.91 -15.22 9.72
CA ALA A 58 -16.37 -16.08 10.80
C ALA A 58 -17.68 -16.83 10.48
N GLU A 59 -18.59 -16.18 9.77
CA GLU A 59 -19.96 -16.65 9.53
C GLU A 59 -20.15 -17.52 8.28
N GLY A 60 -19.12 -17.76 7.50
CA GLY A 60 -19.31 -18.29 6.16
C GLY A 60 -18.81 -19.71 5.91
N ASP A 61 -19.31 -20.27 4.80
CA ASP A 61 -18.89 -21.56 4.30
C ASP A 61 -17.42 -21.59 3.85
N ARG A 62 -16.81 -22.76 3.91
CA ARG A 62 -15.41 -23.01 3.55
C ARG A 62 -15.31 -24.07 2.43
N PRO A 63 -14.29 -24.08 1.59
CA PRO A 63 -13.15 -23.17 1.55
C PRO A 63 -13.52 -21.74 1.09
N LEU A 64 -12.83 -20.73 1.60
CA LEU A 64 -13.06 -19.30 1.33
C LEU A 64 -11.82 -18.69 0.66
N LEU A 65 -12.03 -17.95 -0.43
CA LEU A 65 -11.04 -17.13 -1.08
C LEU A 65 -11.33 -15.65 -0.82
N VAL A 66 -10.35 -14.93 -0.31
CA VAL A 66 -10.38 -13.47 -0.15
C VAL A 66 -9.57 -12.85 -1.30
N ILE A 67 -10.18 -12.01 -2.10
CA ILE A 67 -9.53 -11.24 -3.16
C ILE A 67 -9.27 -9.83 -2.63
N ASP A 68 -8.02 -9.54 -2.34
CA ASP A 68 -7.57 -8.24 -1.86
C ASP A 68 -7.49 -7.22 -3.01
N LEU A 69 -8.29 -6.18 -2.92
CA LEU A 69 -8.40 -5.06 -3.85
C LEU A 69 -7.86 -3.75 -3.26
N GLU A 70 -7.13 -3.81 -2.15
CA GLU A 70 -6.51 -2.62 -1.55
C GLU A 70 -5.53 -1.98 -2.54
N PRO A 71 -5.78 -0.75 -3.03
CA PRO A 71 -4.94 -0.12 -4.06
C PRO A 71 -3.49 0.13 -3.63
N GLN A 72 -3.26 0.22 -2.32
CA GLN A 72 -1.95 0.41 -1.73
C GLN A 72 -1.37 -0.88 -1.15
N SER A 73 -1.98 -2.00 -1.48
CA SER A 73 -1.52 -3.29 -1.01
C SER A 73 -0.03 -3.51 -1.35
N SER A 74 0.65 -4.17 -0.47
CA SER A 74 2.08 -4.46 -0.55
C SER A 74 2.34 -5.84 0.07
N SER A 75 3.52 -6.42 -0.15
CA SER A 75 3.84 -7.70 0.49
C SER A 75 3.65 -7.68 2.01
N PRO A 76 4.07 -6.62 2.76
CA PRO A 76 3.78 -6.53 4.19
C PRO A 76 2.28 -6.48 4.52
N HIS A 77 1.47 -5.79 3.72
CA HIS A 77 0.02 -5.78 3.92
C HIS A 77 -0.57 -7.18 3.71
N LEU A 78 -0.18 -7.86 2.65
CA LEU A 78 -0.64 -9.20 2.34
C LEU A 78 -0.24 -10.22 3.43
N ASP A 79 0.99 -10.12 3.95
CA ASP A 79 1.46 -10.95 5.05
C ASP A 79 0.67 -10.67 6.34
N TRP A 80 0.37 -9.40 6.61
CA TRP A 80 -0.48 -9.01 7.72
C TRP A 80 -1.90 -9.59 7.57
N LEU A 81 -2.54 -9.43 6.41
CA LEU A 81 -3.89 -9.95 6.14
C LEU A 81 -3.93 -11.47 6.31
N ARG A 82 -2.95 -12.19 5.77
CA ARG A 82 -2.82 -13.65 5.95
C ARG A 82 -2.62 -14.03 7.41
N SER A 83 -1.82 -13.28 8.15
CA SER A 83 -1.60 -13.50 9.58
C SER A 83 -2.90 -13.33 10.39
N GLN A 84 -3.70 -12.30 10.09
CA GLN A 84 -4.99 -12.10 10.73
C GLN A 84 -5.99 -13.22 10.38
N LEU A 85 -6.02 -13.65 9.13
CA LEU A 85 -6.85 -14.77 8.67
C LEU A 85 -6.40 -16.09 9.28
N SER A 86 -5.10 -16.30 9.55
CA SER A 86 -4.57 -17.51 10.19
C SER A 86 -5.07 -17.70 11.63
N GLN A 87 -5.51 -16.63 12.26
CA GLN A 87 -6.08 -16.65 13.62
C GLN A 87 -7.57 -17.00 13.64
N GLN A 88 -8.22 -17.06 12.48
CA GLN A 88 -9.62 -17.43 12.37
C GLN A 88 -9.83 -18.94 12.47
N SER A 89 -11.09 -19.37 12.63
CA SER A 89 -11.45 -20.80 12.63
C SER A 89 -11.10 -21.45 11.29
N ASN A 90 -10.55 -22.65 11.32
CA ASN A 90 -10.19 -23.43 10.12
C ASN A 90 -9.32 -22.69 9.10
N PRO A 91 -8.16 -22.15 9.50
CA PRO A 91 -7.31 -21.35 8.62
C PRO A 91 -6.77 -22.11 7.41
N GLN A 92 -6.71 -23.46 7.47
CA GLN A 92 -6.34 -24.32 6.35
C GLN A 92 -7.33 -24.28 5.17
N GLN A 93 -8.51 -23.73 5.38
CA GLN A 93 -9.55 -23.53 4.35
C GLN A 93 -9.72 -22.05 3.97
N LEU A 94 -8.76 -21.21 4.34
CA LEU A 94 -8.70 -19.78 4.01
C LEU A 94 -7.55 -19.51 3.05
N PHE A 95 -7.84 -18.78 1.99
CA PHE A 95 -6.89 -18.42 0.96
C PHE A 95 -7.03 -16.93 0.65
N VAL A 96 -5.92 -16.30 0.24
CA VAL A 96 -5.86 -14.91 -0.17
C VAL A 96 -5.19 -14.82 -1.53
N ALA A 97 -5.74 -14.01 -2.40
CA ALA A 97 -5.08 -13.54 -3.62
C ALA A 97 -5.16 -12.01 -3.66
N SER A 98 -4.16 -11.35 -4.23
CA SER A 98 -4.14 -9.91 -4.34
C SER A 98 -3.94 -9.48 -5.79
N ALA A 99 -4.58 -8.39 -6.16
CA ALA A 99 -4.43 -7.74 -7.46
C ALA A 99 -3.12 -6.95 -7.60
N ILE A 100 -2.25 -6.97 -6.58
CA ILE A 100 -0.97 -6.26 -6.61
C ILE A 100 -0.12 -6.73 -7.79
N GLY A 101 0.40 -5.76 -8.55
CA GLY A 101 1.30 -6.03 -9.67
C GLY A 101 0.65 -6.61 -10.92
N GLN A 102 -0.65 -6.76 -10.94
CA GLN A 102 -1.44 -7.12 -12.12
C GLN A 102 -1.82 -5.82 -12.85
N ALA A 103 -0.92 -5.30 -13.66
CA ALA A 103 -0.94 -3.89 -14.08
C ALA A 103 -1.84 -3.56 -15.28
N GLU A 104 -2.54 -4.52 -15.89
CA GLU A 104 -3.31 -4.26 -17.11
C GLU A 104 -4.78 -4.66 -16.94
N GLY A 105 -5.67 -3.68 -17.01
CA GLY A 105 -7.12 -3.85 -16.98
C GLY A 105 -7.82 -3.12 -15.84
N LEU A 106 -9.15 -3.21 -15.82
CA LEU A 106 -9.93 -2.74 -14.68
C LEU A 106 -9.65 -3.64 -13.47
N PRO A 107 -9.52 -3.10 -12.27
CA PRO A 107 -9.25 -3.89 -11.05
C PRO A 107 -10.19 -5.08 -10.87
N ILE A 108 -11.46 -4.93 -11.27
CA ILE A 108 -12.46 -6.01 -11.17
C ILE A 108 -12.20 -7.13 -12.17
N ASP A 109 -11.75 -6.84 -13.38
CA ASP A 109 -11.41 -7.88 -14.37
C ASP A 109 -10.22 -8.70 -13.88
N VAL A 110 -9.22 -8.02 -13.32
CA VAL A 110 -8.06 -8.66 -12.68
C VAL A 110 -8.47 -9.51 -11.48
N ALA A 111 -9.33 -8.98 -10.62
CA ALA A 111 -9.84 -9.70 -9.44
C ALA A 111 -10.60 -10.97 -9.84
N CYS A 112 -11.45 -10.90 -10.86
CA CYS A 112 -12.17 -12.06 -11.36
C CYS A 112 -11.23 -13.09 -12.02
N ALA A 113 -10.22 -12.64 -12.77
CA ALA A 113 -9.22 -13.53 -13.36
C ALA A 113 -8.37 -14.25 -12.31
N LEU A 114 -8.10 -13.62 -11.16
CA LEU A 114 -7.39 -14.24 -10.04
C LEU A 114 -8.11 -15.46 -9.48
N ILE A 115 -9.45 -15.49 -9.53
CA ILE A 115 -10.23 -16.63 -9.04
C ILE A 115 -9.88 -17.93 -9.78
N GLU A 116 -9.54 -17.83 -11.06
CA GLU A 116 -9.22 -18.97 -11.93
C GLU A 116 -7.73 -19.32 -11.94
N ARG A 117 -6.93 -18.66 -11.08
CA ARG A 117 -5.48 -18.83 -10.98
C ARG A 117 -5.05 -19.34 -9.61
N PRO A 118 -5.33 -20.63 -9.29
CA PRO A 118 -5.04 -21.20 -7.96
C PRO A 118 -3.56 -21.12 -7.56
N GLU A 119 -2.66 -21.01 -8.51
CA GLU A 119 -1.22 -20.82 -8.25
C GLU A 119 -0.89 -19.47 -7.59
N LEU A 120 -1.82 -18.51 -7.62
CA LEU A 120 -1.70 -17.21 -6.96
C LEU A 120 -2.43 -17.15 -5.61
N HIS A 121 -3.11 -18.23 -5.21
CA HIS A 121 -3.84 -18.27 -3.95
C HIS A 121 -2.91 -18.68 -2.81
N LEU A 122 -2.66 -17.77 -1.90
CA LEU A 122 -1.77 -17.97 -0.77
C LEU A 122 -2.57 -18.55 0.41
N PRO A 123 -2.18 -19.72 0.93
CA PRO A 123 -2.83 -20.29 2.12
C PRO A 123 -2.57 -19.42 3.34
N CYS A 124 -3.53 -19.41 4.26
CA CYS A 124 -3.43 -18.69 5.54
C CYS A 124 -2.88 -19.58 6.67
N VAL A 125 -2.17 -20.66 6.33
CA VAL A 125 -1.47 -21.53 7.28
C VAL A 125 0.04 -21.38 7.14
N GLY A 126 0.77 -21.64 8.22
CA GLY A 126 2.23 -21.53 8.24
C GLY A 126 2.73 -20.07 8.16
N VAL A 127 1.84 -19.10 8.35
CA VAL A 127 2.20 -17.70 8.43
C VAL A 127 2.77 -17.42 9.81
N ALA A 128 3.95 -16.81 9.88
CA ALA A 128 4.51 -16.38 11.16
C ALA A 128 3.53 -15.39 11.81
N ALA A 129 3.19 -15.62 13.07
CA ALA A 129 2.40 -14.67 13.82
C ALA A 129 3.14 -13.32 13.85
N ILE A 130 2.48 -12.27 13.41
CA ILE A 130 3.00 -10.92 13.55
C ILE A 130 2.87 -10.59 15.04
N ALA A 131 4.00 -10.41 15.72
CA ALA A 131 4.03 -10.14 17.16
C ALA A 131 3.23 -8.86 17.46
N GLU A 132 2.47 -8.85 18.56
CA GLU A 132 1.62 -7.70 18.95
C GLU A 132 2.43 -6.42 19.21
N HIS A 133 3.72 -6.56 19.54
CA HIS A 133 4.65 -5.44 19.77
C HIS A 133 5.71 -5.38 18.67
N HIS A 134 5.31 -4.82 17.53
CA HIS A 134 6.25 -4.48 16.48
C HIS A 134 6.76 -3.04 16.64
N ALA A 135 7.98 -2.80 16.14
CA ALA A 135 8.52 -1.44 16.01
C ALA A 135 7.57 -0.48 15.28
N TRP A 136 6.70 -0.99 14.42
CA TRP A 136 5.66 -0.24 13.71
C TRP A 136 4.39 0.09 14.55
N SER A 137 4.20 -0.56 15.71
CA SER A 137 3.13 -0.19 16.67
C SER A 137 3.52 0.97 17.57
N CYS A 138 4.77 1.41 17.49
CA CYS A 138 5.31 2.53 18.26
C CYS A 138 5.76 3.64 17.32
N ILE A 139 5.60 4.88 17.73
CA ILE A 139 6.19 6.00 17.00
C ILE A 139 7.71 5.86 17.11
N PRO A 140 8.43 5.65 15.98
CA PRO A 140 9.87 5.50 16.04
C PRO A 140 10.52 6.81 16.52
N GLN A 141 11.48 6.70 17.41
CA GLN A 141 12.31 7.84 17.83
C GLN A 141 13.11 8.31 16.61
N HIS A 142 12.88 9.54 16.17
CA HIS A 142 13.58 10.10 15.02
C HIS A 142 13.93 11.58 15.25
N ARG A 143 15.05 11.98 14.71
CA ARG A 143 15.49 13.39 14.72
C ARG A 143 14.83 14.19 13.61
N TYR A 144 14.72 13.58 12.43
CA TYR A 144 14.08 14.18 11.28
C TYR A 144 13.00 13.27 10.71
N ARG A 145 11.91 13.89 10.29
CA ARG A 145 10.92 13.26 9.44
C ARG A 145 11.03 13.85 8.04
N VAL A 146 11.30 12.98 7.06
CA VAL A 146 11.45 13.35 5.66
C VAL A 146 10.25 12.85 4.90
N LEU A 147 9.60 13.74 4.16
CA LEU A 147 8.44 13.45 3.35
C LEU A 147 8.80 13.73 1.88
N LEU A 148 8.84 12.69 1.05
CA LEU A 148 9.07 12.82 -0.39
C LEU A 148 7.73 12.74 -1.13
N CYS A 149 7.40 13.77 -1.89
CA CYS A 149 6.17 13.82 -2.68
C CYS A 149 6.23 12.86 -3.87
N ASN A 150 5.27 11.94 -3.94
CA ASN A 150 5.02 11.06 -5.07
C ASN A 150 3.64 11.31 -5.73
N GLY A 151 3.09 12.51 -5.58
CA GLY A 151 1.92 12.91 -6.37
C GLY A 151 2.22 12.85 -7.87
N PRO A 152 1.18 12.78 -8.74
CA PRO A 152 1.35 12.49 -10.18
C PRO A 152 2.35 13.39 -10.91
N ARG A 153 2.40 14.68 -10.57
CA ARG A 153 3.34 15.63 -11.20
C ARG A 153 4.78 15.41 -10.77
N CYS A 154 5.01 15.13 -9.49
CA CYS A 154 6.34 14.81 -8.97
C CYS A 154 6.82 13.46 -9.52
N THR A 155 5.96 12.47 -9.61
CA THR A 155 6.27 11.16 -10.20
C THR A 155 6.71 11.29 -11.66
N ARG A 156 6.03 12.10 -12.46
CA ARG A 156 6.44 12.39 -13.86
C ARG A 156 7.78 13.11 -13.97
N ARG A 157 8.24 13.74 -12.89
CA ARG A 157 9.53 14.44 -12.80
C ARG A 157 10.62 13.62 -12.10
N GLY A 158 10.43 12.31 -11.96
CA GLY A 158 11.44 11.39 -11.44
C GLY A 158 11.40 11.14 -9.93
N ALA A 159 10.31 11.51 -9.21
CA ALA A 159 10.23 11.28 -7.77
C ALA A 159 10.34 9.80 -7.36
N LEU A 160 9.95 8.86 -8.22
CA LEU A 160 10.10 7.43 -7.94
C LEU A 160 11.55 6.99 -7.97
N ASP A 161 12.37 7.55 -8.85
CA ASP A 161 13.79 7.22 -8.92
C ASP A 161 14.53 7.84 -7.72
N LEU A 162 14.19 9.08 -7.36
CA LEU A 162 14.68 9.70 -6.12
C LEU A 162 14.31 8.87 -4.88
N TRP A 163 13.12 8.30 -4.84
CA TRP A 163 12.71 7.39 -3.77
C TRP A 163 13.57 6.13 -3.71
N LYS A 164 13.87 5.52 -4.85
CA LYS A 164 14.76 4.35 -4.93
C LYS A 164 16.16 4.68 -4.42
N THR A 165 16.72 5.81 -4.88
CA THR A 165 18.03 6.30 -4.44
C THR A 165 18.06 6.53 -2.93
N LEU A 166 17.05 7.22 -2.38
CA LEU A 166 16.93 7.45 -0.95
C LEU A 166 16.86 6.13 -0.14
N HIS A 167 16.14 5.13 -0.68
CA HIS A 167 16.04 3.81 -0.07
C HIS A 167 17.37 3.03 -0.11
N LEU A 168 18.15 3.16 -1.18
CA LEU A 168 19.48 2.56 -1.28
C LEU A 168 20.46 3.21 -0.30
N HIS A 169 20.44 4.55 -0.19
CA HIS A 169 21.25 5.28 0.80
C HIS A 169 20.90 4.88 2.24
N ARG A 170 19.62 4.69 2.54
CA ARG A 170 19.18 4.19 3.83
C ARG A 170 19.90 2.90 4.23
N LYS A 171 20.02 1.95 3.30
CA LYS A 171 20.69 0.68 3.54
C LYS A 171 22.21 0.82 3.66
N ALA A 172 22.82 1.69 2.85
CA ALA A 172 24.26 1.83 2.78
C ALA A 172 24.86 2.60 3.97
N VAL A 173 24.17 3.63 4.45
CA VAL A 173 24.73 4.53 5.49
C VAL A 173 24.40 4.04 6.90
N GLY A 174 23.35 3.24 7.10
CA GLY A 174 22.95 2.71 8.41
C GLY A 174 22.52 3.74 9.45
N LYS A 175 22.52 5.05 9.09
CA LYS A 175 22.14 6.17 9.95
C LYS A 175 20.77 6.76 9.61
N LEU A 176 20.17 6.30 8.52
CA LEU A 176 18.80 6.64 8.15
C LEU A 176 17.87 5.52 8.65
N GLU A 177 16.69 5.88 9.15
CA GLU A 177 15.70 4.98 9.76
C GLU A 177 16.25 4.11 10.91
N CYS A 178 17.16 4.67 11.70
CA CYS A 178 17.59 4.13 12.98
C CYS A 178 17.01 4.95 14.13
N ASP A 179 17.13 4.43 15.35
CA ASP A 179 16.74 5.16 16.54
C ASP A 179 17.50 6.50 16.65
N GLY A 180 16.77 7.60 16.86
CA GLY A 180 17.31 8.96 16.81
C GLY A 180 17.74 9.46 15.42
N GLY A 181 17.54 8.69 14.36
CA GLY A 181 17.93 9.01 13.00
C GLY A 181 16.85 9.74 12.19
N VAL A 182 16.62 9.30 10.97
CA VAL A 182 15.70 9.93 10.00
C VAL A 182 14.60 8.96 9.63
N HIS A 183 13.35 9.36 9.88
CA HIS A 183 12.19 8.61 9.43
C HIS A 183 11.73 9.11 8.06
N ILE A 184 11.75 8.25 7.06
CA ILE A 184 11.49 8.60 5.65
C ILE A 184 10.14 8.04 5.21
N THR A 185 9.31 8.90 4.63
CA THR A 185 7.98 8.52 4.15
C THR A 185 7.74 9.07 2.75
N ARG A 186 7.19 8.24 1.88
CA ARG A 186 6.62 8.66 0.61
C ARG A 186 5.21 9.16 0.84
N THR A 187 4.84 10.30 0.21
CA THR A 187 3.52 10.91 0.40
C THR A 187 2.78 11.07 -0.92
N GLN A 188 1.49 11.36 -0.83
CA GLN A 188 0.72 11.94 -1.92
C GLN A 188 1.20 13.39 -2.20
N CYS A 189 0.42 14.18 -2.96
CA CYS A 189 0.79 15.54 -3.32
C CYS A 189 0.94 16.44 -2.08
N GLN A 190 2.11 17.07 -1.94
CA GLN A 190 2.40 18.01 -0.87
C GLN A 190 2.28 19.49 -1.29
N PHE A 191 2.11 19.77 -2.60
CA PHE A 191 2.31 21.11 -3.17
C PHE A 191 3.69 21.72 -2.81
N PRO A 192 4.18 22.76 -3.55
CA PRO A 192 3.70 23.22 -4.86
C PRO A 192 4.16 22.30 -5.99
N CYS A 193 3.24 21.96 -6.91
CA CYS A 193 3.55 20.98 -7.96
C CYS A 193 4.44 21.50 -9.09
N ASP A 194 4.50 22.81 -9.30
CA ASP A 194 5.32 23.46 -10.33
C ASP A 194 6.81 23.42 -9.98
N GLN A 195 7.13 23.35 -8.69
CA GLN A 195 8.49 23.25 -8.16
C GLN A 195 8.90 21.81 -7.75
N GLY A 196 8.10 20.80 -8.12
CA GLY A 196 8.42 19.39 -7.78
C GLY A 196 9.56 18.81 -8.62
N PRO A 197 10.14 17.67 -8.20
CA PRO A 197 9.80 16.90 -7.00
C PRO A 197 10.10 17.65 -5.70
N THR A 198 9.15 17.58 -4.74
CA THR A 198 9.29 18.26 -3.45
C THR A 198 9.64 17.28 -2.34
N LEU A 199 10.55 17.68 -1.47
CA LEU A 199 10.93 16.97 -0.27
C LEU A 199 10.85 17.93 0.92
N SER A 200 10.16 17.53 1.99
CA SER A 200 10.10 18.32 3.21
C SER A 200 10.74 17.61 4.39
N VAL A 201 11.41 18.37 5.25
CA VAL A 201 12.14 17.89 6.42
C VAL A 201 11.63 18.58 7.68
N TYR A 202 11.18 17.78 8.63
CA TYR A 202 10.71 18.27 9.94
C TYR A 202 11.61 17.76 11.06
N PRO A 203 11.74 18.50 12.17
CA PRO A 203 10.98 19.67 12.64
C PRO A 203 11.36 21.03 12.03
N PRO A 204 12.53 21.21 11.31
CA PRO A 204 12.90 22.56 10.85
C PRO A 204 11.93 23.17 9.84
N GLY A 205 11.03 22.39 9.24
CA GLY A 205 10.08 22.88 8.24
C GLY A 205 10.74 23.27 6.92
N ALA A 206 11.90 22.68 6.61
CA ALA A 206 12.63 22.94 5.37
C ALA A 206 11.96 22.24 4.19
N TRP A 207 11.71 22.97 3.12
CA TRP A 207 11.11 22.46 1.89
C TRP A 207 12.07 22.60 0.73
N TYR A 208 12.34 21.51 0.04
CA TYR A 208 13.34 21.40 -1.01
C TYR A 208 12.74 21.03 -2.36
N GLN A 209 13.31 21.62 -3.42
CA GLN A 209 13.15 21.13 -4.79
C GLN A 209 14.28 20.16 -5.09
N VAL A 210 13.94 18.90 -5.43
CA VAL A 210 14.92 17.85 -5.70
C VAL A 210 14.81 17.44 -7.15
N ARG A 211 15.65 17.99 -8.03
CA ARG A 211 15.62 17.76 -9.46
C ARG A 211 16.49 16.59 -9.92
N SER A 212 17.44 16.21 -9.08
CA SER A 212 18.47 15.21 -9.41
C SER A 212 18.86 14.38 -8.20
N GLU A 213 19.52 13.26 -8.45
CA GLU A 213 20.15 12.47 -7.38
C GLU A 213 21.23 13.26 -6.64
N ALA A 214 21.94 14.18 -7.33
CA ALA A 214 22.93 15.01 -6.69
C ALA A 214 22.32 15.99 -5.67
N ASP A 215 21.16 16.60 -5.99
CA ASP A 215 20.41 17.42 -5.03
C ASP A 215 20.01 16.60 -3.82
N LEU A 216 19.52 15.37 -4.05
CA LEU A 216 19.13 14.47 -2.98
C LEU A 216 20.33 14.09 -2.10
N GLN A 217 21.46 13.76 -2.71
CA GLN A 217 22.69 13.45 -2.00
C GLN A 217 23.15 14.62 -1.12
N GLN A 218 23.09 15.83 -1.67
CA GLN A 218 23.45 17.04 -0.92
C GLN A 218 22.54 17.22 0.31
N ILE A 219 21.22 17.00 0.18
CA ILE A 219 20.29 17.05 1.31
C ILE A 219 20.62 15.96 2.33
N ILE A 220 20.94 14.75 1.88
CA ILE A 220 21.33 13.66 2.79
C ILE A 220 22.57 14.07 3.59
N ASP A 221 23.63 14.48 2.92
CA ASP A 221 24.91 14.76 3.55
C ASP A 221 24.86 15.98 4.46
N GLN A 222 24.29 17.09 3.99
CA GLN A 222 24.27 18.34 4.71
C GLN A 222 23.13 18.40 5.74
N GLN A 223 21.87 18.17 5.32
CA GLN A 223 20.74 18.35 6.23
C GLN A 223 20.52 17.15 7.13
N LEU A 224 20.52 15.93 6.58
CA LEU A 224 20.11 14.77 7.38
C LEU A 224 21.24 14.23 8.24
N LEU A 225 22.46 14.23 7.75
CA LEU A 225 23.65 13.77 8.48
C LEU A 225 24.44 14.90 9.12
N GLY A 226 24.61 16.03 8.41
CA GLY A 226 25.39 17.17 8.87
C GLY A 226 24.57 18.20 9.66
N HIS A 227 23.24 18.08 9.70
CA HIS A 227 22.31 18.95 10.42
C HIS A 227 22.33 20.43 9.97
N GLN A 228 22.80 20.69 8.76
CA GLN A 228 22.84 22.02 8.15
C GLN A 228 21.86 22.08 6.97
N PRO A 229 21.01 23.10 6.86
CA PRO A 229 20.10 23.24 5.72
C PRO A 229 20.86 23.45 4.42
N VAL A 230 20.18 23.22 3.29
CA VAL A 230 20.70 23.40 1.92
C VAL A 230 19.91 24.53 1.25
N PRO A 231 20.23 25.81 1.52
CA PRO A 231 19.39 26.93 1.09
C PRO A 231 19.21 27.06 -0.43
N GLU A 232 20.20 26.64 -1.21
CA GLU A 232 20.17 26.67 -2.67
C GLU A 232 19.11 25.75 -3.29
N LEU A 233 18.64 24.78 -2.52
CA LEU A 233 17.60 23.84 -2.93
C LEU A 233 16.22 24.18 -2.34
N PHE A 234 16.10 25.24 -1.55
CA PHE A 234 14.82 25.63 -0.98
C PHE A 234 13.79 25.97 -2.06
N LEU A 235 12.56 25.56 -1.82
CA LEU A 235 11.43 26.02 -2.61
C LEU A 235 11.31 27.53 -2.47
N ARG A 236 11.04 28.20 -3.60
CA ARG A 236 10.79 29.64 -3.59
C ARG A 236 9.38 29.89 -3.04
N PRO A 237 9.22 30.80 -2.05
CA PRO A 237 7.92 31.30 -1.69
C PRO A 237 7.21 31.89 -2.93
N LEU A 238 5.91 31.81 -2.98
CA LEU A 238 5.13 32.60 -3.94
C LEU A 238 5.18 34.06 -3.43
N ASP A 239 5.64 34.97 -4.29
CA ASP A 239 5.53 36.42 -4.06
C ASP A 239 4.07 36.85 -4.12
#